data_c5dcdfacb8086b94a090bbeaa2f0ccdb
#
_entry.id   c5dcdfacb8086b94a090bbeaa2f0ccdb
#
_cell.length_a   1.000
_cell.length_b   1.000
_cell.length_c   1.000
_cell.angle_alpha   90.00
_cell.angle_beta   90.00
_cell.angle_gamma   90.00
#
_symmetry.space_group_name_H-M   'P 1'
#
loop_
_entity.id
_entity.type
_entity.pdbx_description
1 polymer ?
#
loop_
_entity_poly.entity_id
_entity_poly.type
_entity_poly.pdbx_seq_one_letter_code
_entity_poly.pdbx_strand_id
1 'polypeptide(L)'
;MKCARNARGFTLVEIIATLIVAGLLAMMVASYLSRDILSAHVPIQRLQQASALSNAMEAVSRDYGTMPTKTAADLNTFAAKVNAFNANYGTYCPACTGTAAVTTVGLLTDTVLVTITNGQGEKAYHVFSVQNY
;
A
#
# COMPACT_ATOMS: atom_id res chain seq x y z
N MET A 1 36.11 63.13 15.95
CA MET A 1 34.70 63.09 15.51
C MET A 1 34.05 61.83 16.09
N LYS A 2 33.16 61.97 17.08
CA LYS A 2 32.42 60.87 17.70
C LYS A 2 31.06 60.74 16.98
N CYS A 3 30.86 59.70 16.20
CA CYS A 3 29.53 59.36 15.70
C CYS A 3 28.67 58.86 16.88
N ALA A 4 27.72 59.68 17.31
CA ALA A 4 26.68 59.25 18.22
C ALA A 4 25.77 58.27 17.46
N ARG A 5 25.83 56.96 17.78
CA ARG A 5 24.84 55.95 17.40
C ARG A 5 23.55 56.28 18.13
N ASN A 6 22.56 56.79 17.38
CA ASN A 6 21.19 56.85 17.87
C ASN A 6 20.67 55.43 18.10
N ALA A 7 20.76 54.94 19.34
CA ALA A 7 20.06 53.75 19.75
C ALA A 7 18.56 54.09 19.87
N ARG A 8 17.81 53.87 18.79
CA ARG A 8 16.35 53.89 18.86
C ARG A 8 15.92 52.65 19.63
N GLY A 9 15.50 52.83 20.87
CA GLY A 9 14.84 51.76 21.63
C GLY A 9 13.46 51.45 21.06
N PHE A 10 13.11 50.18 21.03
CA PHE A 10 11.75 49.74 20.66
C PHE A 10 10.72 50.34 21.63
N THR A 11 9.62 50.84 21.10
CA THR A 11 8.52 51.33 21.93
C THR A 11 7.72 50.13 22.44
N LEU A 12 7.17 50.28 23.68
CA LEU A 12 6.36 49.22 24.31
C LEU A 12 5.16 48.80 23.38
N VAL A 13 4.61 49.76 22.66
CA VAL A 13 3.51 49.52 21.68
C VAL A 13 3.98 48.65 20.53
N GLU A 14 5.20 48.82 20.02
CA GLU A 14 5.76 48.04 18.92
C GLU A 14 5.97 46.56 19.32
N ILE A 15 6.41 46.33 20.55
CA ILE A 15 6.55 44.97 21.09
C ILE A 15 5.19 44.29 21.23
N ILE A 16 4.17 44.98 21.75
CA ILE A 16 2.82 44.43 21.87
C ILE A 16 2.24 44.12 20.48
N ALA A 17 2.39 45.03 19.52
CA ALA A 17 1.90 44.81 18.14
C ALA A 17 2.58 43.61 17.46
N THR A 18 3.89 43.47 17.61
CA THR A 18 4.63 42.35 17.05
C THR A 18 4.25 41.02 17.68
N LEU A 19 3.99 40.95 18.96
CA LEU A 19 3.53 39.73 19.65
C LEU A 19 2.14 39.31 19.20
N ILE A 20 1.22 40.29 18.99
CA ILE A 20 -0.13 39.98 18.47
C ILE A 20 -0.04 39.39 17.03
N VAL A 21 0.73 40.04 16.14
CA VAL A 21 0.91 39.56 14.78
C VAL A 21 1.60 38.21 14.75
N ALA A 22 2.65 38.01 15.54
CA ALA A 22 3.34 36.72 15.63
C ALA A 22 2.41 35.61 16.14
N GLY A 23 1.55 35.89 17.11
CA GLY A 23 0.58 34.94 17.65
C GLY A 23 -0.47 34.53 16.59
N LEU A 24 -0.97 35.47 15.81
CA LEU A 24 -1.90 35.18 14.72
C LEU A 24 -1.27 34.33 13.61
N LEU A 25 -0.02 34.66 13.23
CA LEU A 25 0.72 33.90 12.23
C LEU A 25 1.03 32.47 12.73
N ALA A 26 1.42 32.32 13.99
CA ALA A 26 1.68 31.01 14.59
C ALA A 26 0.42 30.11 14.58
N MET A 27 -0.76 30.68 14.86
CA MET A 27 -2.02 29.95 14.82
C MET A 27 -2.38 29.49 13.39
N MET A 28 -2.13 30.34 12.39
CA MET A 28 -2.31 29.96 10.98
C MET A 28 -1.38 28.81 10.57
N VAL A 29 -0.09 28.93 10.89
CA VAL A 29 0.91 27.89 10.57
C VAL A 29 0.57 26.56 11.27
N ALA A 30 0.17 26.59 12.54
CA ALA A 30 -0.25 25.40 13.28
C ALA A 30 -1.45 24.72 12.63
N SER A 31 -2.42 25.48 12.11
CA SER A 31 -3.59 24.95 11.41
C SER A 31 -3.26 24.27 10.10
N TYR A 32 -2.29 24.77 9.35
CA TYR A 32 -1.79 24.15 8.11
C TYR A 32 -1.03 22.85 8.40
N LEU A 33 -0.08 22.90 9.35
CA LEU A 33 0.74 21.72 9.68
C LEU A 33 -0.09 20.55 10.22
N SER A 34 -1.15 20.82 10.99
CA SER A 34 -2.00 19.76 11.54
C SER A 34 -2.74 18.95 10.47
N ARG A 35 -3.13 19.55 9.36
CA ARG A 35 -3.82 18.86 8.26
C ARG A 35 -2.88 17.97 7.46
N ASP A 36 -1.69 18.45 7.15
CA ASP A 36 -0.73 17.72 6.32
C ASP A 36 -0.11 16.53 7.06
N ILE A 37 0.16 16.66 8.36
CA ILE A 37 0.73 15.58 9.17
C ILE A 37 -0.30 14.44 9.36
N LEU A 38 -1.57 14.75 9.56
CA LEU A 38 -2.63 13.75 9.72
C LEU A 38 -2.90 12.99 8.40
N SER A 39 -2.65 13.61 7.25
CA SER A 39 -2.85 12.97 5.95
C SER A 39 -1.64 12.16 5.46
N ALA A 40 -0.45 12.43 6.00
CA ALA A 40 0.80 11.81 5.51
C ALA A 40 0.93 10.31 5.82
N HIS A 41 0.23 9.78 6.84
CA HIS A 41 0.32 8.36 7.16
C HIS A 41 -0.53 7.46 6.26
N VAL A 42 -1.59 8.00 5.64
CA VAL A 42 -2.48 7.23 4.75
C VAL A 42 -1.75 6.65 3.53
N PRO A 43 -0.92 7.41 2.79
CA PRO A 43 -0.19 6.85 1.64
C PRO A 43 0.84 5.79 2.06
N ILE A 44 1.45 5.90 3.24
CA ILE A 44 2.42 4.90 3.72
C ILE A 44 1.73 3.56 3.98
N GLN A 45 0.56 3.57 4.62
CA GLN A 45 -0.21 2.35 4.85
C GLN A 45 -0.66 1.69 3.55
N ARG A 46 -1.10 2.48 2.57
CA ARG A 46 -1.47 1.96 1.24
C ARG A 46 -0.28 1.33 0.50
N LEU A 47 0.89 1.95 0.56
CA LEU A 47 2.11 1.38 -0.02
C LEU A 47 2.50 0.06 0.64
N GLN A 48 2.42 -0.04 1.96
CA GLN A 48 2.70 -1.29 2.67
C GLN A 48 1.72 -2.39 2.28
N GLN A 49 0.44 -2.08 2.14
CA GLN A 49 -0.59 -3.03 1.73
C GLN A 49 -0.44 -3.46 0.27
N ALA A 50 -0.15 -2.52 -0.63
CA ALA A 50 0.13 -2.84 -2.02
C ALA A 50 1.38 -3.71 -2.17
N SER A 51 2.43 -3.43 -1.39
CA SER A 51 3.64 -4.26 -1.33
C SER A 51 3.34 -5.66 -0.82
N ALA A 52 2.55 -5.79 0.25
CA ALA A 52 2.15 -7.10 0.78
C ALA A 52 1.33 -7.90 -0.24
N LEU A 53 0.42 -7.24 -0.97
CA LEU A 53 -0.38 -7.86 -2.03
C LEU A 53 0.51 -8.34 -3.19
N SER A 54 1.50 -7.53 -3.59
CA SER A 54 2.49 -7.90 -4.62
C SER A 54 3.35 -9.09 -4.18
N ASN A 55 3.84 -9.09 -2.94
CA ASN A 55 4.64 -10.19 -2.39
C ASN A 55 3.83 -11.49 -2.32
N ALA A 56 2.57 -11.41 -1.96
CA ALA A 56 1.67 -12.56 -1.95
C ALA A 56 1.45 -13.12 -3.36
N MET A 57 1.23 -12.25 -4.35
CA MET A 57 1.08 -12.68 -5.75
C MET A 57 2.37 -13.30 -6.30
N GLU A 58 3.54 -12.75 -5.94
CA GLU A 58 4.84 -13.33 -6.30
C GLU A 58 5.01 -14.73 -5.69
N ALA A 59 4.65 -14.91 -4.41
CA ALA A 59 4.73 -16.21 -3.76
C ALA A 59 3.82 -17.26 -4.44
N VAL A 60 2.60 -16.88 -4.81
CA VAL A 60 1.68 -17.72 -5.58
C VAL A 60 2.24 -18.05 -6.96
N SER A 61 2.83 -17.07 -7.65
CA SER A 61 3.45 -17.27 -8.97
C SER A 61 4.67 -18.19 -8.89
N ARG A 62 5.45 -18.08 -7.83
CA ARG A 62 6.60 -18.97 -7.58
C ARG A 62 6.15 -20.41 -7.33
N ASP A 63 5.13 -20.61 -6.52
CA ASP A 63 4.57 -21.95 -6.25
C ASP A 63 4.07 -22.61 -7.55
N TYR A 64 3.38 -21.84 -8.40
CA TYR A 64 2.99 -22.29 -9.73
C TYR A 64 4.22 -22.65 -10.60
N GLY A 65 5.27 -21.85 -10.56
CA GLY A 65 6.51 -22.07 -11.32
C GLY A 65 7.26 -23.34 -10.92
N THR A 66 7.14 -23.79 -9.66
CA THR A 66 7.81 -24.98 -9.13
C THR A 66 7.09 -26.30 -9.46
N MET A 67 5.90 -26.24 -10.02
CA MET A 67 5.15 -27.45 -10.40
C MET A 67 5.84 -28.18 -11.56
N PRO A 68 6.17 -29.47 -11.39
CA PRO A 68 6.92 -30.24 -12.38
C PRO A 68 6.14 -30.49 -13.67
N THR A 69 4.85 -30.71 -13.54
CA THR A 69 3.91 -30.91 -14.65
C THR A 69 2.77 -29.94 -14.47
N LYS A 70 2.37 -29.26 -15.52
CA LYS A 70 1.28 -28.28 -15.48
C LYS A 70 0.01 -28.89 -16.07
N THR A 71 -0.44 -30.01 -15.47
CA THR A 71 -1.67 -30.70 -15.87
C THR A 71 -2.91 -30.08 -15.25
N ALA A 72 -4.09 -30.43 -15.74
CA ALA A 72 -5.35 -30.01 -15.16
C ALA A 72 -5.49 -30.43 -13.67
N ALA A 73 -4.95 -31.59 -13.29
CA ALA A 73 -4.94 -32.06 -11.91
C ALA A 73 -4.05 -31.20 -11.01
N ASP A 74 -2.89 -30.76 -11.54
CA ASP A 74 -1.99 -29.87 -10.82
C ASP A 74 -2.61 -28.49 -10.63
N LEU A 75 -3.32 -27.96 -11.65
CA LEU A 75 -4.07 -26.71 -11.53
C LEU A 75 -5.18 -26.77 -10.48
N ASN A 76 -5.89 -27.88 -10.38
CA ASN A 76 -6.90 -28.05 -9.34
C ASN A 76 -6.26 -28.07 -7.94
N THR A 77 -5.12 -28.75 -7.80
CA THR A 77 -4.35 -28.76 -6.55
C THR A 77 -3.83 -27.39 -6.19
N PHE A 78 -3.33 -26.66 -7.18
CA PHE A 78 -2.89 -25.26 -7.03
C PHE A 78 -4.06 -24.34 -6.62
N ALA A 79 -5.20 -24.45 -7.29
CA ALA A 79 -6.39 -23.70 -6.94
C ALA A 79 -6.85 -23.98 -5.49
N ALA A 80 -6.80 -25.24 -5.06
CA ALA A 80 -7.10 -25.60 -3.69
C ALA A 80 -6.13 -24.95 -2.67
N LYS A 81 -4.83 -24.89 -2.98
CA LYS A 81 -3.84 -24.19 -2.16
C LYS A 81 -4.13 -22.68 -2.07
N VAL A 82 -4.49 -22.05 -3.19
CA VAL A 82 -4.84 -20.61 -3.21
C VAL A 82 -6.14 -20.35 -2.46
N ASN A 83 -7.12 -21.23 -2.56
CA ASN A 83 -8.37 -21.12 -1.79
C ASN A 83 -8.14 -21.29 -0.27
N ALA A 84 -7.10 -22.03 0.11
CA ALA A 84 -6.62 -22.12 1.50
C ALA A 84 -5.50 -21.06 1.77
N PHE A 85 -5.69 -19.84 1.32
CA PHE A 85 -4.67 -18.79 1.27
C PHE A 85 -3.96 -18.54 2.59
N ASN A 86 -4.68 -18.40 3.67
CA ASN A 86 -4.11 -18.09 4.98
C ASN A 86 -3.16 -19.19 5.47
N ALA A 87 -3.44 -20.45 5.17
CA ALA A 87 -2.58 -21.58 5.56
C ALA A 87 -1.29 -21.65 4.75
N ASN A 88 -1.34 -21.29 3.46
CA ASN A 88 -0.22 -21.45 2.52
C ASN A 88 0.56 -20.16 2.27
N TYR A 89 -0.11 -19.02 2.21
CA TYR A 89 0.46 -17.73 1.81
C TYR A 89 0.24 -16.61 2.82
N GLY A 90 -0.42 -16.88 3.94
CA GLY A 90 -0.72 -15.88 4.98
C GLY A 90 0.51 -15.20 5.58
N THR A 91 1.68 -15.84 5.51
CA THR A 91 2.97 -15.25 5.94
C THR A 91 3.35 -14.02 5.11
N TYR A 92 2.99 -14.00 3.82
CA TYR A 92 3.31 -12.89 2.91
C TYR A 92 2.30 -11.75 3.01
N CYS A 93 1.05 -12.05 3.31
CA CYS A 93 -0.01 -11.08 3.54
C CYS A 93 -1.05 -11.61 4.54
N PRO A 94 -0.87 -11.37 5.86
CA PRO A 94 -1.78 -11.91 6.89
C PRO A 94 -3.23 -11.41 6.78
N ALA A 95 -3.42 -10.22 6.21
CA ALA A 95 -4.74 -9.61 6.02
C ALA A 95 -5.35 -9.87 4.63
N CYS A 96 -4.70 -10.70 3.79
CA CYS A 96 -5.19 -11.03 2.46
C CYS A 96 -6.03 -12.31 2.47
N THR A 97 -6.94 -12.37 1.50
CA THR A 97 -7.69 -13.57 1.14
C THR A 97 -7.43 -13.90 -0.32
N GLY A 98 -7.22 -15.17 -0.62
CA GLY A 98 -7.03 -15.64 -1.98
C GLY A 98 -8.23 -16.46 -2.44
N THR A 99 -8.62 -16.29 -3.68
CA THR A 99 -9.60 -17.14 -4.36
C THR A 99 -9.04 -17.55 -5.72
N ALA A 100 -9.22 -18.81 -6.07
CA ALA A 100 -8.85 -19.33 -7.38
C ALA A 100 -10.07 -19.98 -8.02
N ALA A 101 -10.38 -19.55 -9.23
CA ALA A 101 -11.41 -20.14 -10.07
C ALA A 101 -10.75 -20.85 -11.24
N VAL A 102 -10.98 -22.16 -11.36
CA VAL A 102 -10.56 -22.95 -12.51
C VAL A 102 -11.62 -22.76 -13.60
N THR A 103 -11.20 -22.31 -14.77
CA THR A 103 -12.08 -22.09 -15.91
C THR A 103 -11.56 -22.89 -17.09
N THR A 104 -12.42 -23.75 -17.67
CA THR A 104 -12.17 -24.38 -18.95
C THR A 104 -12.71 -23.47 -20.06
N VAL A 105 -11.83 -22.90 -20.86
CA VAL A 105 -12.22 -22.07 -22.01
C VAL A 105 -12.02 -22.86 -23.27
N GLY A 106 -13.10 -23.51 -23.77
CA GLY A 106 -13.13 -24.19 -25.04
C GLY A 106 -12.29 -25.47 -25.08
N LEU A 107 -11.81 -25.84 -26.29
CA LEU A 107 -10.99 -27.04 -26.56
C LEU A 107 -9.53 -26.92 -26.07
N LEU A 108 -9.12 -25.78 -25.56
CA LEU A 108 -7.74 -25.47 -25.20
C LEU A 108 -7.67 -24.97 -23.76
N THR A 109 -7.14 -25.84 -22.91
CA THR A 109 -6.39 -25.52 -21.70
C THR A 109 -7.20 -24.99 -20.52
N ASP A 110 -7.15 -25.75 -19.46
CA ASP A 110 -7.55 -25.31 -18.14
C ASP A 110 -6.76 -24.05 -17.74
N THR A 111 -7.47 -23.01 -17.38
CA THR A 111 -6.89 -21.77 -16.84
C THR A 111 -7.35 -21.57 -15.43
N VAL A 112 -6.49 -21.00 -14.59
CA VAL A 112 -6.83 -20.63 -13.22
C VAL A 112 -6.73 -19.11 -13.10
N LEU A 113 -7.84 -18.46 -12.83
CA LEU A 113 -7.87 -17.05 -12.42
C LEU A 113 -7.67 -16.99 -10.92
N VAL A 114 -6.54 -16.45 -10.50
CA VAL A 114 -6.24 -16.16 -9.09
C VAL A 114 -6.58 -14.71 -8.81
N THR A 115 -7.33 -14.50 -7.75
CA THR A 115 -7.66 -13.19 -7.20
C THR A 115 -7.20 -13.13 -5.76
N ILE A 116 -6.33 -12.19 -5.42
CA ILE A 116 -5.93 -11.91 -4.04
C ILE A 116 -6.54 -10.57 -3.65
N THR A 117 -7.24 -10.53 -2.52
CA THR A 117 -7.87 -9.32 -1.98
C THR A 117 -7.23 -8.99 -0.63
N ASN A 118 -6.80 -7.76 -0.43
CA ASN A 118 -6.29 -7.30 0.86
C ASN A 118 -7.44 -6.86 1.79
N GLY A 119 -7.10 -6.55 3.05
CA GLY A 119 -8.08 -6.12 4.06
C GLY A 119 -8.80 -4.80 3.75
N GLN A 120 -8.35 -4.04 2.74
CA GLN A 120 -8.97 -2.79 2.26
C GLN A 120 -9.87 -3.01 1.04
N GLY A 121 -9.96 -4.25 0.55
CA GLY A 121 -10.74 -4.58 -0.64
C GLY A 121 -10.02 -4.35 -1.97
N GLU A 122 -8.73 -3.98 -1.96
CA GLU A 122 -7.92 -3.91 -3.17
C GLU A 122 -7.62 -5.32 -3.66
N LYS A 123 -7.63 -5.51 -4.99
CA LYS A 123 -7.53 -6.83 -5.62
C LYS A 123 -6.38 -6.87 -6.61
N ALA A 124 -5.63 -7.95 -6.57
CA ALA A 124 -4.68 -8.34 -7.61
C ALA A 124 -5.20 -9.58 -8.33
N TYR A 125 -5.03 -9.61 -9.65
CA TYR A 125 -5.47 -10.68 -10.51
C TYR A 125 -4.29 -11.25 -11.28
N HIS A 126 -4.25 -12.58 -11.41
CA HIS A 126 -3.32 -13.26 -12.30
C HIS A 126 -3.98 -14.50 -12.90
N VAL A 127 -3.69 -14.76 -14.18
CA VAL A 127 -4.19 -15.93 -14.90
C VAL A 127 -3.03 -16.88 -15.15
N PHE A 128 -3.18 -18.10 -14.69
CA PHE A 128 -2.25 -19.19 -14.94
C PHE A 128 -2.89 -20.16 -15.92
N SER A 129 -2.15 -20.67 -16.91
CA SER A 129 -2.64 -21.59 -17.93
C SER A 129 -1.73 -22.81 -18.05
N VAL A 130 -2.32 -23.98 -18.35
CA VAL A 130 -1.55 -25.16 -18.76
C VAL A 130 -0.82 -24.83 -20.06
N GLN A 131 0.48 -25.00 -20.08
CA GLN A 131 1.24 -25.01 -21.32
C GLN A 131 1.37 -26.46 -21.78
N ASN A 132 0.56 -26.85 -22.78
CA ASN A 132 0.78 -28.09 -23.49
C ASN A 132 1.90 -27.86 -24.50
N TYR A 133 3.08 -28.40 -24.20
CA TYR A 133 4.14 -28.61 -25.16
C TYR A 133 4.00 -30.01 -25.76
#